data_0996830bfdb9e59d84f709634023c608
#
_entry.id   0996830bfdb9e59d84f709634023c608
#
_cell.length_a   1.000
_cell.length_b   1.000
_cell.length_c   1.000
_cell.angle_alpha   90.00
_cell.angle_beta   90.00
_cell.angle_gamma   90.00
#
_symmetry.space_group_name_H-M   'P 1'
#
loop_
_entity.id
_entity.type
_entity.pdbx_description
1 polymer ?
#
loop_
_entity_poly.entity_id
_entity_poly.type
_entity_poly.pdbx_seq_one_letter_code
_entity_poly.pdbx_strand_id
1 'polypeptide(L)' 'MTRRLIDYRKLDHNLAALLIETYPYGYGDEDIITFKNINGDYVEAVELKTTDTLYLVKISKSLSNFIANFEENVGKELE' A
#
# COMPACT_ATOMS: atom_id res chain seq x y z
N MET A 1 -14.01 2.75 12.95
CA MET A 1 -12.86 2.93 12.03
C MET A 1 -13.34 3.00 10.59
N THR A 2 -12.90 4.00 9.87
CA THR A 2 -13.27 4.17 8.46
C THR A 2 -12.39 3.31 7.58
N ARG A 3 -12.98 2.69 6.54
CA ARG A 3 -12.22 1.93 5.56
C ARG A 3 -12.18 2.71 4.24
N ARG A 4 -11.01 2.78 3.63
CA ARG A 4 -10.84 3.50 2.36
C ARG A 4 -9.95 2.71 1.42
N LEU A 5 -10.43 2.50 0.20
CA LEU A 5 -9.63 1.91 -0.87
C LEU A 5 -8.82 3.00 -1.52
N ILE A 6 -7.52 2.80 -1.67
CA ILE A 6 -6.63 3.82 -2.21
C ILE A 6 -5.56 3.19 -3.09
N ASP A 7 -5.20 3.87 -4.17
CA ASP A 7 -4.05 3.51 -4.99
C ASP A 7 -2.79 4.02 -4.30
N TYR A 8 -1.71 3.22 -4.31
CA TYR A 8 -0.48 3.62 -3.64
C TYR A 8 0.06 4.98 -4.11
N ARG A 9 -0.22 5.35 -5.36
CA ARG A 9 0.24 6.62 -5.94
C ARG A 9 -0.42 7.83 -5.31
N LYS A 10 -1.53 7.62 -4.59
CA LYS A 10 -2.27 8.68 -3.91
C LYS A 10 -1.94 8.79 -2.43
N LEU A 11 -1.04 7.94 -1.94
CA LEU A 11 -0.59 8.03 -0.56
C LEU A 11 0.28 9.27 -0.39
N ASP A 12 0.07 10.02 0.70
CA ASP A 12 0.98 11.10 1.02
C ASP A 12 2.29 10.52 1.55
N HIS A 13 3.27 11.37 1.78
CA HIS A 13 4.59 10.94 2.23
C HIS A 13 4.52 10.14 3.54
N ASN A 14 3.70 10.58 4.49
CA ASN A 14 3.58 9.91 5.78
C ASN A 14 2.95 8.52 5.64
N LEU A 15 1.91 8.40 4.83
CA LEU A 15 1.26 7.13 4.58
C LEU A 15 2.17 6.18 3.79
N ALA A 16 2.91 6.70 2.84
CA ALA A 16 3.88 5.89 2.08
C ALA A 16 4.97 5.36 2.99
N ALA A 17 5.49 6.19 3.90
CA ALA A 17 6.48 5.75 4.87
C ALA A 17 5.92 4.67 5.80
N LEU A 18 4.67 4.83 6.24
CA LEU A 18 4.01 3.84 7.08
C LEU A 18 3.82 2.51 6.34
N LEU A 19 3.50 2.56 5.05
CA LEU A 19 3.37 1.37 4.23
C LEU A 19 4.69 0.59 4.18
N ILE A 20 5.80 1.29 3.95
CA ILE A 20 7.13 0.67 3.92
C ILE A 20 7.51 0.11 5.29
N GLU A 21 7.20 0.82 6.35
CA GLU A 21 7.45 0.37 7.72
C GLU A 21 6.64 -0.89 8.06
N THR A 22 5.41 -0.97 7.57
CA THR A 22 4.53 -2.11 7.79
C THR A 22 4.98 -3.33 6.98
N TYR A 23 5.45 -3.11 5.77
CA TYR A 23 5.85 -4.18 4.84
C TYR A 23 7.28 -3.93 4.32
N PRO A 24 8.29 -3.96 5.19
CA PRO A 24 9.66 -3.58 4.80
C PRO A 24 10.30 -4.51 3.75
N TYR A 25 9.79 -5.73 3.64
CA TYR A 25 10.28 -6.72 2.67
C TYR A 25 9.21 -7.07 1.63
N GLY A 26 8.18 -6.22 1.53
CA GLY A 26 7.03 -6.49 0.69
C GLY A 26 5.95 -7.26 1.44
N TYR A 27 4.83 -7.47 0.80
CA TYR A 27 3.71 -8.21 1.38
C TYR A 27 3.74 -9.66 0.89
N GLY A 28 3.22 -10.57 1.75
CA GLY A 28 3.05 -11.97 1.41
C GLY A 28 1.58 -12.29 1.13
N ASP A 29 1.31 -13.52 0.71
CA ASP A 29 -0.06 -13.95 0.40
C ASP A 29 -1.00 -13.79 1.59
N GLU A 30 -0.51 -13.98 2.80
CA GLU A 30 -1.30 -13.84 4.03
C GLU A 30 -1.69 -12.39 4.32
N ASP A 31 -1.02 -11.43 3.70
CA ASP A 31 -1.32 -10.02 3.88
C ASP A 31 -2.37 -9.50 2.90
N ILE A 32 -2.70 -10.30 1.90
CA ILE A 32 -3.59 -9.90 0.82
C ILE A 32 -5.03 -10.14 1.19
N ILE A 33 -5.85 -9.08 1.03
CA ILE A 33 -7.30 -9.16 1.19
C ILE A 33 -7.92 -9.06 -0.20
N THR A 34 -8.84 -9.99 -0.48
CA THR A 34 -9.57 -9.98 -1.75
C THR A 34 -11.02 -9.65 -1.48
N PHE A 35 -11.57 -8.70 -2.22
CA PHE A 35 -12.98 -8.36 -2.10
C PHE A 35 -13.55 -8.00 -3.47
N LYS A 36 -14.90 -8.03 -3.54
CA LYS A 36 -15.61 -7.71 -4.78
C LYS A 36 -16.03 -6.25 -4.73
N ASN A 37 -15.69 -5.49 -5.77
CA ASN A 37 -16.08 -4.08 -5.82
C ASN A 37 -17.51 -3.92 -6.34
N ILE A 38 -17.95 -2.68 -6.43
CA ILE A 38 -19.29 -2.32 -6.85
C ILE A 38 -19.61 -2.77 -8.28
N ASN A 39 -18.59 -2.87 -9.13
CA ASN A 39 -18.73 -3.30 -10.52
C ASN A 39 -18.71 -4.82 -10.69
N GLY A 40 -18.53 -5.55 -9.60
CA GLY A 40 -18.47 -7.00 -9.63
C GLY A 40 -17.09 -7.58 -9.89
N ASP A 41 -16.06 -6.75 -9.97
CA ASP A 41 -14.69 -7.19 -10.17
C ASP A 41 -14.01 -7.49 -8.83
N TYR A 42 -13.10 -8.45 -8.81
CA TYR A 42 -12.32 -8.74 -7.62
C TYR A 42 -11.14 -7.79 -7.51
N VAL A 43 -10.96 -7.25 -6.31
CA VAL A 43 -9.86 -6.33 -6.01
C VAL A 43 -9.02 -6.95 -4.91
N GLU A 44 -7.70 -6.94 -5.10
CA GLU A 44 -6.77 -7.39 -4.08
C GLU A 44 -6.06 -6.17 -3.50
N ALA A 45 -5.90 -6.17 -2.19
CA ALA A 45 -5.32 -5.05 -1.46
C ALA A 45 -4.57 -5.52 -0.23
N VAL A 46 -3.67 -4.67 0.28
CA VAL A 46 -3.04 -4.88 1.58
C VAL A 46 -3.53 -3.81 2.55
N GLU A 47 -3.62 -4.16 3.83
CA GLU A 47 -4.10 -3.25 4.84
C GLU A 47 -3.02 -2.30 5.32
N LEU A 48 -3.39 -1.03 5.50
CA LEU A 48 -2.54 -0.01 6.09
C LEU A 48 -3.35 0.71 7.16
N LYS A 49 -3.06 0.41 8.41
CA LYS A 49 -3.84 0.89 9.53
C LYS A 49 -3.24 2.16 10.14
N THR A 50 -4.10 3.18 10.27
CA THR A 50 -3.75 4.40 11.01
C THR A 50 -4.60 4.46 12.27
N THR A 51 -4.54 5.57 13.01
CA THR A 51 -5.27 5.75 14.25
C THR A 51 -6.80 5.62 14.06
N ASP A 52 -7.32 6.15 12.96
CA ASP A 52 -8.77 6.25 12.74
C ASP A 52 -9.24 5.66 11.41
N THR A 53 -8.32 5.26 10.54
CA THR A 53 -8.66 4.79 9.20
C THR A 53 -7.91 3.52 8.86
N LEU A 54 -8.61 2.58 8.25
CA LEU A 54 -7.99 1.40 7.65
C LEU A 54 -7.96 1.62 6.14
N TYR A 55 -6.77 1.85 5.60
CA TYR A 55 -6.59 1.96 4.16
C TYR A 55 -6.42 0.58 3.55
N LEU A 56 -7.09 0.36 2.43
CA LEU A 56 -6.91 -0.83 1.61
C LEU A 56 -6.14 -0.38 0.38
N VAL A 57 -4.85 -0.66 0.37
CA VAL A 57 -3.95 -0.21 -0.69
C VAL A 57 -3.99 -1.23 -1.82
N LYS A 58 -4.47 -0.84 -2.98
CA LYS A 58 -4.62 -1.74 -4.13
C LYS A 58 -3.28 -2.32 -4.54
N ILE A 59 -3.27 -3.64 -4.72
CA ILE A 59 -2.09 -4.36 -5.15
C ILE A 59 -1.91 -4.22 -6.66
N SER A 60 -0.68 -3.95 -7.06
CA SER A 60 -0.29 -3.92 -8.46
C SER A 60 1.20 -4.23 -8.54
N LYS A 61 1.65 -4.55 -9.73
CA LYS A 61 3.08 -4.74 -9.98
C LYS A 61 3.86 -3.47 -9.63
N SER A 62 3.26 -2.31 -9.89
CA SER A 62 3.86 -1.01 -9.55
C SER A 62 4.02 -0.85 -8.04
N LEU A 63 3.06 -1.33 -7.25
CA LEU A 63 3.15 -1.28 -5.79
C LEU A 63 4.33 -2.11 -5.29
N SER A 64 4.48 -3.33 -5.78
CA SER A 64 5.60 -4.20 -5.40
C SER A 64 6.94 -3.53 -5.71
N ASN A 65 7.05 -2.92 -6.90
CA ASN A 65 8.26 -2.21 -7.30
C ASN A 65 8.51 -0.98 -6.42
N PHE A 66 7.46 -0.26 -6.06
CA PHE A 66 7.55 0.90 -5.18
C PHE A 66 8.13 0.53 -3.82
N ILE A 67 7.61 -0.54 -3.21
CA ILE A 67 8.10 -1.01 -1.91
C ILE A 67 9.57 -1.43 -2.01
N ALA A 68 9.90 -2.21 -3.05
CA ALA A 68 11.25 -2.74 -3.22
C ALA A 68 12.31 -1.65 -3.40
N ASN A 69 11.94 -0.53 -4.02
CA ASN A 69 12.89 0.52 -4.39
C ASN A 69 12.76 1.79 -3.55
N PHE A 70 11.94 1.78 -2.50
CA PHE A 70 11.65 2.99 -1.73
C PHE A 70 12.91 3.64 -1.15
N GLU A 71 13.73 2.88 -0.47
CA GLU A 71 14.94 3.39 0.16
C GLU A 71 15.95 3.90 -0.87
N GLU A 72 16.06 3.20 -1.99
CA GLU A 72 16.93 3.61 -3.08
C GLU A 72 16.49 4.95 -3.67
N ASN A 73 15.18 5.12 -3.88
CA ASN A 73 14.63 6.37 -4.40
C ASN A 73 14.84 7.52 -3.44
N VAL A 74 14.65 7.29 -2.15
CA VAL A 74 14.90 8.31 -1.12
C VAL A 74 16.34 8.72 -1.11
N GLY A 75 17.27 7.76 -1.21
CA GLY A 75 18.69 8.03 -1.28
C GLY A 75 19.06 8.91 -2.47
N LYS A 76 18.46 8.65 -3.62
CA LYS A 76 18.69 9.46 -4.83
C LYS A 76 18.17 10.88 -4.67
N GLU A 77 17.04 11.06 -4.01
CA GLU A 77 16.47 12.38 -3.77
C GLU A 77 17.34 13.23 -2.85
N LEU A 78 18.06 12.61 -1.93
CA LEU A 78 18.90 13.31 -0.98
C LEU A 78 20.25 13.74 -1.57
N GLU A 79 20.63 13.18 -2.68
CA GLU A 79 21.85 13.55 -3.39
C GLU A 79 21.66 14.84 -4.20
#